data_5ee1b872c99065d10fbea896794a1ea1
#
_entry.id   5ee1b872c99065d10fbea896794a1ea1
#
_cell.length_a   1.000
_cell.length_b   1.000
_cell.length_c   1.000
_cell.angle_alpha   90.00
_cell.angle_beta   90.00
_cell.angle_gamma   90.00
#
_symmetry.space_group_name_H-M   'P 1'
#
loop_
_entity.id
_entity.type
_entity.pdbx_description
1 polymer ?
#
loop_
_entity_poly.entity_id
_entity_poly.type
_entity_poly.pdbx_seq_one_letter_code
_entity_poly.pdbx_strand_id
1 'polypeptide(L)'
;ICHGCRRCFNLCDSFPKLFDMIDESENEDVESLKSEQFEPVVDACTLCDMCFMTKCPYVPPHDFDLDFPHLMLRYRTAQKKLGKLTRVPSQLAQIDRNAKIGVMFSKLINWASNIKNKFLRKILEIIAGIDKRFQLPKYNSETFSNFFKKNKDKINIEIVNKNRKVVIYTTCFVNFNKKSTGV
;
A
#
# COMPACT_ATOMS: atom_id res chain seq x y z
N ILE A 1 7.21 -15.52 20.12
CA ILE A 1 6.01 -16.20 19.60
C ILE A 1 6.18 -16.52 18.11
N CYS A 2 6.39 -15.54 17.24
CA CYS A 2 6.47 -15.74 15.78
C CYS A 2 7.58 -16.71 15.38
N HIS A 3 8.77 -16.59 15.99
CA HIS A 3 9.92 -17.44 15.73
C HIS A 3 9.64 -18.93 16.08
N GLY A 4 9.02 -19.20 17.23
CA GLY A 4 8.65 -20.57 17.60
C GLY A 4 7.49 -21.15 16.79
N CYS A 5 6.59 -20.33 16.26
CA CYS A 5 5.42 -20.79 15.50
C CYS A 5 5.71 -20.99 14.00
N ARG A 6 6.41 -20.09 13.36
CA ARG A 6 6.84 -20.06 11.93
C ARG A 6 5.75 -20.33 10.87
N ARG A 7 4.46 -20.31 11.22
CA ARG A 7 3.35 -20.60 10.27
C ARG A 7 3.29 -19.67 9.08
N CYS A 8 3.82 -18.43 9.22
CA CYS A 8 3.80 -17.41 8.20
C CYS A 8 5.05 -17.39 7.32
N PHE A 9 5.98 -18.35 7.49
CA PHE A 9 7.26 -18.39 6.79
C PHE A 9 7.15 -18.20 5.28
N ASN A 10 6.18 -18.84 4.65
CA ASN A 10 5.99 -18.83 3.19
C ASN A 10 4.98 -17.78 2.71
N LEU A 11 4.56 -16.87 3.58
CA LEU A 11 3.49 -15.91 3.24
C LEU A 11 4.01 -14.66 2.53
N CYS A 12 5.16 -14.16 2.97
CA CYS A 12 5.83 -12.97 2.40
C CYS A 12 7.30 -12.93 2.84
N ASP A 13 8.08 -12.00 2.26
CA ASP A 13 9.52 -11.87 2.53
C ASP A 13 9.86 -11.35 3.94
N SER A 14 8.89 -10.77 4.66
CA SER A 14 9.11 -10.23 6.00
C SER A 14 9.40 -11.32 7.02
N PHE A 15 8.71 -12.46 6.93
CA PHE A 15 8.86 -13.55 7.92
C PHE A 15 10.17 -14.34 7.77
N PRO A 16 10.63 -14.75 6.58
CA PRO A 16 11.96 -15.33 6.43
C PRO A 16 13.05 -14.42 7.03
N LYS A 17 13.04 -13.14 6.68
CA LYS A 17 14.02 -12.18 7.23
C LYS A 17 13.98 -12.09 8.76
N LEU A 18 12.77 -12.13 9.35
CA LEU A 18 12.61 -12.15 10.80
C LEU A 18 13.21 -13.43 11.41
N PHE A 19 12.95 -14.59 10.82
CA PHE A 19 13.39 -15.86 11.35
C PHE A 19 14.88 -16.05 11.17
N ASP A 20 15.42 -15.76 9.97
CA ASP A 20 16.85 -15.84 9.69
C ASP A 20 17.66 -14.92 10.62
N MET A 21 17.17 -13.69 10.84
CA MET A 21 17.81 -12.74 11.74
C MET A 21 17.88 -13.24 13.20
N ILE A 22 16.85 -13.96 13.66
CA ILE A 22 16.85 -14.52 15.02
C ILE A 22 17.72 -15.78 15.06
N ASP A 23 17.63 -16.67 14.05
CA ASP A 23 18.44 -17.89 13.94
C ASP A 23 19.95 -17.57 13.85
N GLU A 24 20.31 -16.43 13.25
CA GLU A 24 21.70 -15.96 13.14
C GLU A 24 22.16 -15.13 14.36
N SER A 25 21.25 -14.83 15.30
CA SER A 25 21.57 -14.06 16.49
C SER A 25 22.30 -14.88 17.55
N GLU A 26 22.94 -14.21 18.51
CA GLU A 26 23.62 -14.85 19.61
C GLU A 26 22.64 -15.71 20.43
N ASN A 27 22.91 -17.01 20.54
CA ASN A 27 22.08 -18.00 21.21
C ASN A 27 20.65 -18.17 20.62
N GLU A 28 20.42 -17.77 19.36
CA GLU A 28 19.09 -17.77 18.72
C GLU A 28 18.05 -16.97 19.55
N ASP A 29 18.51 -15.92 20.25
CA ASP A 29 17.71 -15.16 21.18
C ASP A 29 17.36 -13.77 20.63
N VAL A 30 16.05 -13.49 20.59
CA VAL A 30 15.51 -12.21 20.15
C VAL A 30 15.95 -11.05 21.06
N GLU A 31 16.26 -11.30 22.33
CA GLU A 31 16.71 -10.28 23.28
C GLU A 31 18.13 -9.77 22.97
N SER A 32 18.93 -10.56 22.25
CA SER A 32 20.24 -10.11 21.76
C SER A 32 20.15 -9.08 20.63
N LEU A 33 18.98 -8.93 19.99
CA LEU A 33 18.76 -8.05 18.85
C LEU A 33 18.33 -6.65 19.27
N LYS A 34 18.90 -5.64 18.62
CA LYS A 34 18.50 -4.24 18.81
C LYS A 34 17.32 -3.88 17.90
N SER A 35 16.52 -2.91 18.34
CA SER A 35 15.33 -2.46 17.59
C SER A 35 15.63 -2.04 16.15
N GLU A 36 16.79 -1.45 15.90
CA GLU A 36 17.22 -0.99 14.57
C GLU A 36 17.45 -2.16 13.59
N GLN A 37 17.83 -3.32 14.09
CA GLN A 37 18.09 -4.51 13.26
C GLN A 37 16.80 -5.07 12.62
N PHE A 38 15.62 -4.74 13.15
CA PHE A 38 14.34 -5.15 12.57
C PHE A 38 13.91 -4.32 11.34
N GLU A 39 14.65 -3.28 10.96
CA GLU A 39 14.31 -2.44 9.80
C GLU A 39 14.12 -3.23 8.50
N PRO A 40 14.96 -4.22 8.13
CA PRO A 40 14.75 -5.05 6.95
C PRO A 40 13.47 -5.88 6.98
N VAL A 41 13.03 -6.31 8.16
CA VAL A 41 11.76 -7.04 8.37
C VAL A 41 10.58 -6.10 8.13
N VAL A 42 10.66 -4.89 8.68
CA VAL A 42 9.64 -3.84 8.54
C VAL A 42 9.51 -3.39 7.08
N ASP A 43 10.64 -3.20 6.39
CA ASP A 43 10.66 -2.76 4.99
C ASP A 43 10.08 -3.80 4.04
N ALA A 44 10.29 -5.08 4.32
CA ALA A 44 9.72 -6.17 3.55
C ALA A 44 8.21 -6.35 3.76
N CYS A 45 7.63 -5.81 4.83
CA CYS A 45 6.21 -5.92 5.09
C CYS A 45 5.38 -4.98 4.18
N THR A 46 4.45 -5.53 3.43
CA THR A 46 3.56 -4.78 2.53
C THR A 46 2.27 -4.27 3.20
N LEU A 47 2.07 -4.54 4.50
CA LEU A 47 0.85 -4.21 5.25
C LEU A 47 -0.43 -4.77 4.61
N CYS A 48 -0.36 -5.97 4.03
CA CYS A 48 -1.48 -6.58 3.31
C CYS A 48 -2.47 -7.34 4.22
N ASP A 49 -2.21 -7.43 5.51
CA ASP A 49 -3.01 -8.11 6.54
C ASP A 49 -3.23 -9.63 6.36
N MET A 50 -2.66 -10.24 5.33
CA MET A 50 -2.84 -11.67 5.06
C MET A 50 -2.41 -12.57 6.24
N CYS A 51 -1.32 -12.21 6.94
CA CYS A 51 -0.89 -12.96 8.11
C CYS A 51 -1.93 -12.87 9.25
N PHE A 52 -2.50 -11.69 9.49
CA PHE A 52 -3.53 -11.45 10.49
C PHE A 52 -4.83 -12.21 10.14
N MET A 53 -5.30 -12.04 8.89
CA MET A 53 -6.61 -12.54 8.47
C MET A 53 -6.68 -14.05 8.27
N THR A 54 -5.58 -14.67 7.84
CA THR A 54 -5.65 -16.06 7.34
C THR A 54 -4.72 -17.06 8.01
N LYS A 55 -3.65 -16.62 8.66
CA LYS A 55 -2.58 -17.53 9.10
C LYS A 55 -2.31 -17.53 10.60
N CYS A 56 -2.35 -16.38 11.24
CA CYS A 56 -1.97 -16.25 12.64
C CYS A 56 -3.05 -16.79 13.58
N PRO A 57 -2.76 -17.80 14.42
CA PRO A 57 -3.71 -18.28 15.41
C PRO A 57 -3.74 -17.42 16.67
N TYR A 58 -2.84 -16.44 16.78
CA TYR A 58 -2.64 -15.62 17.99
C TYR A 58 -3.21 -14.21 17.87
N VAL A 59 -4.02 -13.97 16.84
CA VAL A 59 -4.78 -12.71 16.69
C VAL A 59 -5.96 -12.68 17.66
N PRO A 60 -6.56 -11.52 17.94
CA PRO A 60 -7.76 -11.46 18.76
C PRO A 60 -8.84 -12.45 18.29
N PRO A 61 -9.53 -13.14 19.21
CA PRO A 61 -9.59 -12.94 20.67
C PRO A 61 -8.52 -13.72 21.47
N HIS A 62 -7.42 -14.16 20.89
CA HIS A 62 -6.37 -14.87 21.60
C HIS A 62 -5.65 -13.94 22.60
N ASP A 63 -5.26 -14.48 23.79
CA ASP A 63 -4.63 -13.71 24.87
C ASP A 63 -3.35 -12.95 24.45
N PHE A 64 -2.65 -13.44 23.42
CA PHE A 64 -1.46 -12.76 22.90
C PHE A 64 -1.77 -11.52 22.07
N ASP A 65 -2.99 -11.35 21.61
CA ASP A 65 -3.46 -10.17 20.86
C ASP A 65 -2.48 -9.69 19.79
N LEU A 66 -1.96 -10.64 18.98
CA LEU A 66 -0.92 -10.35 18.01
C LEU A 66 -1.48 -9.67 16.76
N ASP A 67 -0.97 -8.48 16.46
CA ASP A 67 -1.21 -7.77 15.21
C ASP A 67 0.12 -7.36 14.58
N PHE A 68 0.70 -8.27 13.78
CA PHE A 68 1.98 -8.06 13.12
C PHE A 68 1.95 -6.88 12.13
N PRO A 69 0.94 -6.71 11.25
CA PRO A 69 0.86 -5.56 10.36
C PRO A 69 0.81 -4.22 11.10
N HIS A 70 0.02 -4.12 12.17
CA HIS A 70 -0.03 -2.92 13.00
C HIS A 70 1.30 -2.63 13.72
N LEU A 71 2.00 -3.66 14.17
CA LEU A 71 3.33 -3.50 14.75
C LEU A 71 4.30 -2.88 13.72
N MET A 72 4.30 -3.38 12.49
CA MET A 72 5.12 -2.82 11.40
C MET A 72 4.74 -1.37 11.08
N LEU A 73 3.45 -1.06 11.07
CA LEU A 73 2.97 0.31 10.86
C LEU A 73 3.40 1.25 11.99
N ARG A 74 3.35 0.79 13.25
CA ARG A 74 3.82 1.56 14.41
C ARG A 74 5.31 1.84 14.32
N TYR A 75 6.12 0.85 13.93
CA TYR A 75 7.55 1.03 13.73
C TYR A 75 7.82 2.10 12.66
N ARG A 76 7.20 2.02 11.49
CA ARG A 76 7.32 3.03 10.42
C ARG A 76 6.89 4.42 10.89
N THR A 77 5.85 4.50 11.70
CA THR A 77 5.40 5.77 12.28
C THR A 77 6.43 6.37 13.22
N ALA A 78 7.08 5.53 14.03
CA ALA A 78 8.18 5.96 14.90
C ALA A 78 9.39 6.46 14.08
N GLN A 79 9.80 5.72 13.05
CA GLN A 79 10.87 6.13 12.13
C GLN A 79 10.57 7.48 11.45
N LYS A 80 9.32 7.69 11.02
CA LYS A 80 8.89 8.98 10.47
C LYS A 80 9.02 10.12 11.48
N LYS A 81 8.59 9.90 12.74
CA LYS A 81 8.73 10.91 13.82
C LYS A 81 10.19 11.24 14.12
N LEU A 82 11.08 10.26 14.01
CA LEU A 82 12.52 10.41 14.19
C LEU A 82 13.22 11.05 12.96
N GLY A 83 12.49 11.38 11.90
CA GLY A 83 13.07 11.94 10.68
C GLY A 83 13.89 10.97 9.84
N LYS A 84 13.85 9.66 10.13
CA LYS A 84 14.60 8.62 9.43
C LYS A 84 13.96 8.20 8.09
N LEU A 85 12.71 8.60 7.83
CA LEU A 85 12.02 8.25 6.59
C LEU A 85 12.63 9.01 5.41
N THR A 86 13.04 8.29 4.37
CA THR A 86 13.58 8.87 3.15
C THR A 86 12.53 9.69 2.37
N ARG A 87 12.98 10.59 1.50
CA ARG A 87 12.09 11.52 0.76
C ARG A 87 11.09 10.78 -0.14
N VAL A 88 11.53 9.71 -0.84
CA VAL A 88 10.69 8.99 -1.80
C VAL A 88 9.48 8.31 -1.13
N PRO A 89 9.62 7.45 -0.11
CA PRO A 89 8.49 6.89 0.62
C PRO A 89 7.57 7.95 1.22
N SER A 90 8.13 9.05 1.75
CA SER A 90 7.33 10.15 2.30
C SER A 90 6.46 10.84 1.24
N GLN A 91 6.96 11.01 0.02
CA GLN A 91 6.20 11.59 -1.08
C GLN A 91 5.16 10.60 -1.64
N LEU A 92 5.50 9.31 -1.76
CA LEU A 92 4.58 8.27 -2.22
C LEU A 92 3.40 8.07 -1.25
N ALA A 93 3.61 8.23 0.04
CA ALA A 93 2.55 8.15 1.05
C ALA A 93 1.48 9.25 0.92
N GLN A 94 1.75 10.34 0.20
CA GLN A 94 0.78 11.43 -0.02
C GLN A 94 -0.13 11.15 -1.22
N ILE A 95 -0.83 10.02 -1.19
CA ILE A 95 -1.62 9.48 -2.30
C ILE A 95 -2.65 10.50 -2.80
N ASP A 96 -3.44 11.11 -1.92
CA ASP A 96 -4.50 12.05 -2.31
C ASP A 96 -3.96 13.30 -3.00
N ARG A 97 -2.87 13.88 -2.48
CA ARG A 97 -2.24 15.04 -3.10
C ARG A 97 -1.70 14.69 -4.49
N ASN A 98 -0.95 13.60 -4.57
CA ASN A 98 -0.32 13.15 -5.82
C ASN A 98 -1.38 12.78 -6.86
N ALA A 99 -2.47 12.12 -6.43
CA ALA A 99 -3.55 11.73 -7.31
C ALA A 99 -4.36 12.94 -7.83
N LYS A 100 -4.62 13.96 -7.00
CA LYS A 100 -5.26 15.21 -7.45
C LYS A 100 -4.42 15.91 -8.50
N ILE A 101 -3.10 16.03 -8.28
CA ILE A 101 -2.17 16.58 -9.28
C ILE A 101 -2.15 15.69 -10.52
N GLY A 102 -2.15 14.36 -10.33
CA GLY A 102 -2.17 13.38 -11.41
C GLY A 102 -3.40 13.51 -12.33
N VAL A 103 -4.57 13.74 -11.77
CA VAL A 103 -5.81 13.97 -12.54
C VAL A 103 -5.77 15.33 -13.25
N MET A 104 -5.33 16.39 -12.56
CA MET A 104 -5.26 17.74 -13.13
C MET A 104 -4.34 17.81 -14.36
N PHE A 105 -3.19 17.14 -14.30
CA PHE A 105 -2.21 17.08 -15.39
C PHE A 105 -2.18 15.71 -16.08
N SER A 106 -3.31 14.99 -16.13
CA SER A 106 -3.37 13.59 -16.56
C SER A 106 -2.79 13.33 -17.94
N LYS A 107 -3.04 14.20 -18.92
CA LYS A 107 -2.49 14.07 -20.28
C LYS A 107 -0.97 14.09 -20.27
N LEU A 108 -0.38 15.06 -19.58
CA LEU A 108 1.07 15.24 -19.51
C LEU A 108 1.73 14.10 -18.71
N ILE A 109 1.18 13.77 -17.55
CA ILE A 109 1.72 12.72 -16.67
C ILE A 109 1.61 11.35 -17.34
N ASN A 110 0.47 11.04 -17.96
CA ASN A 110 0.29 9.77 -18.68
C ASN A 110 1.21 9.63 -19.89
N TRP A 111 1.50 10.75 -20.56
CA TRP A 111 2.49 10.77 -21.64
C TRP A 111 3.91 10.55 -21.08
N ALA A 112 4.29 11.28 -20.05
CA ALA A 112 5.63 11.20 -19.46
C ALA A 112 5.91 9.83 -18.82
N SER A 113 4.90 9.21 -18.17
CA SER A 113 5.01 7.91 -17.52
C SER A 113 4.85 6.71 -18.46
N ASN A 114 4.57 6.94 -19.73
CA ASN A 114 4.40 5.88 -20.71
C ASN A 114 5.69 5.08 -20.92
N ILE A 115 5.60 3.75 -20.95
CA ILE A 115 6.75 2.84 -21.18
C ILE A 115 7.49 3.17 -22.49
N LYS A 116 6.77 3.65 -23.51
CA LYS A 116 7.38 4.04 -24.80
C LYS A 116 8.33 5.23 -24.66
N ASN A 117 8.17 6.06 -23.64
CA ASN A 117 9.02 7.22 -23.39
C ASN A 117 10.27 6.83 -22.58
N LYS A 118 11.20 6.14 -23.24
CA LYS A 118 12.39 5.54 -22.60
C LYS A 118 13.23 6.54 -21.81
N PHE A 119 13.34 7.78 -22.28
CA PHE A 119 14.15 8.82 -21.65
C PHE A 119 13.55 9.26 -20.30
N LEU A 120 12.28 9.66 -20.28
CA LEU A 120 11.62 10.08 -19.02
C LEU A 120 11.45 8.92 -18.04
N ARG A 121 11.26 7.71 -18.54
CA ARG A 121 11.21 6.50 -17.69
C ARG A 121 12.56 6.22 -17.02
N LYS A 122 13.69 6.45 -17.70
CA LYS A 122 15.02 6.34 -17.09
C LYS A 122 15.25 7.39 -15.99
N ILE A 123 14.79 8.62 -16.22
CA ILE A 123 14.83 9.68 -15.19
C ILE A 123 13.99 9.29 -13.98
N LEU A 124 12.78 8.79 -14.20
CA LEU A 124 11.88 8.34 -13.15
C LEU A 124 12.47 7.17 -12.34
N GLU A 125 13.16 6.24 -12.99
CA GLU A 125 13.88 5.14 -12.34
C GLU A 125 14.98 5.68 -11.39
N ILE A 126 15.76 6.66 -11.82
CA ILE A 126 16.84 7.25 -11.01
C ILE A 126 16.28 8.06 -9.82
N ILE A 127 15.22 8.85 -10.04
CA ILE A 127 14.68 9.77 -9.02
C ILE A 127 13.77 9.04 -8.03
N ALA A 128 12.92 8.16 -8.51
CA ALA A 128 11.86 7.53 -7.71
C ALA A 128 12.10 6.04 -7.45
N GLY A 129 13.16 5.43 -8.00
CA GLY A 129 13.44 4.00 -7.86
C GLY A 129 12.41 3.09 -8.56
N ILE A 130 11.60 3.62 -9.48
CA ILE A 130 10.57 2.85 -10.18
C ILE A 130 11.17 2.28 -11.47
N ASP A 131 11.28 0.95 -11.56
CA ASP A 131 11.80 0.26 -12.74
C ASP A 131 11.13 0.78 -14.03
N LYS A 132 11.95 1.13 -15.03
CA LYS A 132 11.49 1.66 -16.32
C LYS A 132 10.55 0.71 -17.08
N ARG A 133 10.62 -0.59 -16.82
CA ARG A 133 9.76 -1.63 -17.42
C ARG A 133 8.39 -1.71 -16.75
N PHE A 134 8.25 -1.21 -15.51
CA PHE A 134 7.00 -1.27 -14.77
C PHE A 134 5.96 -0.32 -15.37
N GLN A 135 4.79 -0.86 -15.71
CA GLN A 135 3.69 -0.04 -16.23
C GLN A 135 2.93 0.65 -15.12
N LEU A 136 3.07 1.96 -15.04
CA LEU A 136 2.31 2.76 -14.07
C LEU A 136 0.85 2.89 -14.47
N PRO A 137 -0.09 2.88 -13.50
CA PRO A 137 -1.48 3.16 -13.74
C PRO A 137 -1.65 4.57 -14.35
N LYS A 138 -2.52 4.67 -15.35
CA LYS A 138 -2.86 5.97 -15.95
C LYS A 138 -3.84 6.73 -15.06
N TYR A 139 -3.66 8.04 -14.99
CA TYR A 139 -4.65 8.91 -14.35
C TYR A 139 -5.81 9.20 -15.30
N ASN A 140 -7.03 9.21 -14.76
CA ASN A 140 -8.20 9.72 -15.49
C ASN A 140 -8.11 11.25 -15.63
N SER A 141 -8.79 11.80 -16.63
CA SER A 141 -8.96 13.26 -16.78
C SER A 141 -9.96 13.86 -15.79
N GLU A 142 -10.74 13.02 -15.13
CA GLU A 142 -11.76 13.38 -14.16
C GLU A 142 -11.86 12.30 -13.10
N THR A 143 -12.08 12.69 -11.83
CA THR A 143 -12.28 11.72 -10.75
C THR A 143 -13.65 11.03 -10.86
N PHE A 144 -13.75 9.78 -10.38
CA PHE A 144 -15.03 9.09 -10.30
C PHE A 144 -16.04 9.88 -9.45
N SER A 145 -15.61 10.46 -8.35
CA SER A 145 -16.49 11.28 -7.49
C SER A 145 -17.11 12.47 -8.23
N ASN A 146 -16.33 13.15 -9.09
CA ASN A 146 -16.85 14.25 -9.91
C ASN A 146 -17.77 13.74 -11.00
N PHE A 147 -17.41 12.66 -11.66
CA PHE A 147 -18.28 12.00 -12.64
C PHE A 147 -19.61 11.60 -12.02
N PHE A 148 -19.60 10.96 -10.87
CA PHE A 148 -20.80 10.55 -10.16
C PHE A 148 -21.68 11.75 -9.78
N LYS A 149 -21.10 12.82 -9.21
CA LYS A 149 -21.84 14.04 -8.88
C LYS A 149 -22.57 14.67 -10.08
N LYS A 150 -21.92 14.66 -11.25
CA LYS A 150 -22.49 15.20 -12.48
C LYS A 150 -23.61 14.34 -13.09
N ASN A 151 -23.54 13.03 -12.85
CA ASN A 151 -24.42 12.05 -13.50
C ASN A 151 -25.39 11.37 -12.54
N LYS A 152 -25.39 11.68 -11.25
CA LYS A 152 -26.23 11.01 -10.23
C LYS A 152 -27.73 11.02 -10.58
N ASP A 153 -28.19 12.12 -11.18
CA ASP A 153 -29.61 12.27 -11.56
C ASP A 153 -29.98 11.52 -12.85
N LYS A 154 -28.97 11.08 -13.61
CA LYS A 154 -29.12 10.27 -14.83
C LYS A 154 -28.92 8.78 -14.57
N ILE A 155 -28.25 8.42 -13.46
CA ILE A 155 -28.05 7.05 -13.03
C ILE A 155 -29.31 6.62 -12.27
N ASN A 156 -29.82 5.43 -12.55
CA ASN A 156 -30.99 4.88 -11.88
C ASN A 156 -32.37 5.49 -12.30
N ILE A 157 -32.45 6.09 -13.47
CA ILE A 157 -33.74 6.63 -13.98
C ILE A 157 -34.79 5.53 -14.14
N GLU A 158 -34.37 4.33 -14.55
CA GLU A 158 -35.24 3.19 -14.87
C GLU A 158 -35.55 2.26 -13.67
N ILE A 159 -35.02 2.56 -12.48
CA ILE A 159 -35.24 1.69 -11.33
C ILE A 159 -36.61 1.92 -10.71
N VAL A 160 -37.45 0.88 -10.79
CA VAL A 160 -38.85 0.90 -10.31
C VAL A 160 -38.94 1.02 -8.78
N ASN A 161 -37.97 0.51 -8.02
CA ASN A 161 -37.98 0.52 -6.55
C ASN A 161 -36.85 1.37 -5.96
N LYS A 162 -37.13 2.64 -5.68
CA LYS A 162 -36.17 3.61 -5.16
C LYS A 162 -36.01 3.63 -3.63
N ASN A 163 -36.58 2.66 -2.93
CA ASN A 163 -36.61 2.65 -1.46
C ASN A 163 -35.29 2.21 -0.81
N ARG A 164 -34.33 1.71 -1.58
CA ARG A 164 -33.03 1.27 -1.07
C ARG A 164 -31.97 2.35 -1.32
N LYS A 165 -31.27 2.76 -0.25
CA LYS A 165 -30.11 3.65 -0.33
C LYS A 165 -28.83 2.81 -0.28
N VAL A 166 -27.92 3.04 -1.22
CA VAL A 166 -26.60 2.39 -1.28
C VAL A 166 -25.53 3.46 -1.14
N VAL A 167 -24.54 3.17 -0.32
CA VAL A 167 -23.33 4.00 -0.20
C VAL A 167 -22.21 3.34 -0.98
N ILE A 168 -21.64 4.07 -1.94
CA ILE A 168 -20.49 3.59 -2.72
C ILE A 168 -19.22 4.12 -2.08
N TYR A 169 -18.39 3.21 -1.54
CA TYR A 169 -17.05 3.53 -1.10
C TYR A 169 -16.08 3.39 -2.27
N THR A 170 -15.55 4.51 -2.74
CA THR A 170 -14.59 4.53 -3.84
C THR A 170 -13.17 4.41 -3.33
N THR A 171 -12.43 3.39 -3.80
CA THR A 171 -11.00 3.32 -3.56
C THR A 171 -10.25 4.43 -4.32
N CYS A 172 -9.03 4.75 -3.88
CA CYS A 172 -8.18 5.71 -4.59
C CYS A 172 -7.97 5.31 -6.06
N PHE A 173 -7.79 4.02 -6.34
CA PHE A 173 -7.60 3.54 -7.70
C PHE A 173 -8.82 3.76 -8.60
N VAL A 174 -10.02 3.45 -8.12
CA VAL A 174 -11.27 3.72 -8.86
C VAL A 174 -11.45 5.22 -9.06
N ASN A 175 -11.22 6.01 -8.02
CA ASN A 175 -11.45 7.44 -8.07
C ASN A 175 -10.53 8.18 -9.05
N PHE A 176 -9.24 7.81 -9.10
CA PHE A 176 -8.24 8.58 -9.82
C PHE A 176 -7.72 7.90 -11.09
N ASN A 177 -7.74 6.57 -11.17
CA ASN A 177 -7.07 5.81 -12.23
C ASN A 177 -8.04 5.03 -13.14
N LYS A 178 -9.06 4.39 -12.61
CA LYS A 178 -9.95 3.53 -13.39
C LYS A 178 -11.41 3.74 -13.02
N LYS A 179 -11.98 4.88 -13.40
CA LYS A 179 -13.39 5.22 -13.11
C LYS A 179 -14.39 4.25 -13.73
N SER A 180 -14.04 3.59 -14.85
CA SER A 180 -14.88 2.59 -15.50
C SER A 180 -15.18 1.36 -14.65
N THR A 181 -14.45 1.12 -13.58
CA THR A 181 -14.75 0.04 -12.64
C THR A 181 -15.88 0.40 -11.67
N GLY A 182 -16.14 1.69 -11.47
CA GLY A 182 -17.21 2.21 -10.61
C GLY A 182 -18.47 2.61 -11.38
N VAL A 183 -18.46 2.53 -12.71
CA VAL A 183 -19.57 2.80 -13.61
C VAL A 183 -20.14 1.48 -14.11
#